data_adb77f7b29d88fa21424caebb712ffb5
#
_entry.id   adb77f7b29d88fa21424caebb712ffb5
#
_cell.length_a   1.000
_cell.length_b   1.000
_cell.length_c   1.000
_cell.angle_alpha   90.00
_cell.angle_beta   90.00
_cell.angle_gamma   90.00
#
_symmetry.space_group_name_H-M   'P 1'
#
loop_
_entity.id
_entity.type
_entity.pdbx_description
1 polymer ?
#
loop_
_entity_poly.entity_id
_entity_poly.type
_entity_poly.pdbx_seq_one_letter_code
_entity_poly.pdbx_strand_id
1 'polypeptide(L)'
;MNQCLYKESGLLGLSEISNDVRDLLASDDPRAKFALAYFATHAAKEIASLMVSMKGCDALIFTAGIGEQSAIIRQMIVEQLDFLGFSLDADKNIDGRIDVPILRINSDDDKQIYVVLTDEQLELALSFEHAITIETSN
;
A
#
# COMPACT_ATOMS: atom_id res chain seq x y z
N MET A 1 -4.13 -24.12 -14.65
CA MET A 1 -3.03 -23.16 -14.48
C MET A 1 -3.51 -21.80 -14.00
N ASN A 2 -4.53 -21.16 -14.60
CA ASN A 2 -5.05 -19.87 -14.13
C ASN A 2 -5.60 -19.89 -12.68
N GLN A 3 -6.29 -20.94 -12.26
CA GLN A 3 -6.84 -21.03 -10.90
C GLN A 3 -5.72 -21.03 -9.84
N CYS A 4 -4.68 -21.83 -10.04
CA CYS A 4 -3.56 -21.92 -9.11
C CYS A 4 -2.79 -20.58 -9.01
N LEU A 5 -2.52 -19.92 -10.15
CA LEU A 5 -1.73 -18.69 -10.16
C LEU A 5 -2.50 -17.46 -9.68
N TYR A 6 -3.80 -17.36 -9.97
CA TYR A 6 -4.59 -16.15 -9.66
C TYR A 6 -5.49 -16.26 -8.43
N LYS A 7 -5.84 -17.48 -8.00
CA LYS A 7 -6.78 -17.69 -6.90
C LYS A 7 -6.22 -18.44 -5.70
N GLU A 8 -5.22 -19.29 -5.90
CA GLU A 8 -4.66 -20.17 -4.86
C GLU A 8 -3.20 -19.84 -4.51
N SER A 9 -2.65 -18.75 -5.06
CA SER A 9 -1.30 -18.23 -4.76
C SER A 9 -1.38 -16.98 -3.87
N GLY A 10 -0.25 -16.35 -3.62
CA GLY A 10 -0.17 -15.13 -2.82
C GLY A 10 -0.52 -15.37 -1.35
N LEU A 11 -1.29 -14.46 -0.76
CA LEU A 11 -1.67 -14.53 0.65
C LEU A 11 -2.46 -15.79 0.99
N LEU A 12 -3.38 -16.23 0.12
CA LEU A 12 -4.11 -17.47 0.34
C LEU A 12 -3.19 -18.69 0.28
N GLY A 13 -2.27 -18.74 -0.68
CA GLY A 13 -1.30 -19.85 -0.78
C GLY A 13 -0.33 -19.93 0.40
N LEU A 14 0.00 -18.79 1.04
CA LEU A 14 0.85 -18.74 2.22
C LEU A 14 0.11 -19.02 3.52
N SER A 15 -1.10 -18.49 3.66
CA SER A 15 -1.89 -18.59 4.89
C SER A 15 -2.76 -19.83 4.95
N GLU A 16 -3.24 -20.33 3.80
CA GLU A 16 -4.32 -21.32 3.67
C GLU A 16 -5.63 -20.87 4.34
N ILE A 17 -5.80 -19.54 4.53
CA ILE A 17 -6.95 -18.95 5.23
C ILE A 17 -7.73 -18.02 4.30
N SER A 18 -7.09 -16.93 3.83
CA SER A 18 -7.71 -15.91 2.99
C SER A 18 -6.69 -15.20 2.10
N ASN A 19 -7.18 -14.60 1.02
CA ASN A 19 -6.44 -13.64 0.21
C ASN A 19 -6.71 -12.19 0.63
N ASP A 20 -7.60 -11.96 1.58
CA ASP A 20 -7.92 -10.63 2.12
C ASP A 20 -7.08 -10.34 3.36
N VAL A 21 -6.35 -9.22 3.32
CA VAL A 21 -5.51 -8.76 4.44
C VAL A 21 -6.33 -8.53 5.70
N ARG A 22 -7.58 -8.08 5.59
CA ARG A 22 -8.47 -7.82 6.74
C ARG A 22 -8.80 -9.11 7.49
N ASP A 23 -9.09 -10.18 6.76
CA ASP A 23 -9.35 -11.50 7.35
C ASP A 23 -8.10 -12.03 8.06
N LEU A 24 -6.93 -11.85 7.44
CA LEU A 24 -5.66 -12.28 8.02
C LEU A 24 -5.29 -11.47 9.26
N LEU A 25 -5.54 -10.17 9.29
CA LEU A 25 -5.33 -9.31 10.46
C LEU A 25 -6.27 -9.66 11.62
N ALA A 26 -7.49 -10.12 11.32
CA ALA A 26 -8.45 -10.57 12.31
C ALA A 26 -8.17 -11.99 12.86
N SER A 27 -7.23 -12.72 12.25
CA SER A 27 -6.92 -14.11 12.60
C SER A 27 -5.76 -14.22 13.58
N ASP A 28 -5.93 -15.01 14.63
CA ASP A 28 -4.84 -15.37 15.55
C ASP A 28 -3.97 -16.53 15.05
N ASP A 29 -4.29 -17.15 13.93
CA ASP A 29 -3.54 -18.27 13.36
C ASP A 29 -2.11 -17.83 13.00
N PRO A 30 -1.08 -18.59 13.40
CA PRO A 30 0.30 -18.28 13.03
C PRO A 30 0.57 -18.18 11.54
N ARG A 31 -0.21 -18.90 10.72
CA ARG A 31 -0.09 -18.86 9.25
C ARG A 31 -0.54 -17.52 8.68
N ALA A 32 -1.59 -16.90 9.27
CA ALA A 32 -2.01 -15.55 8.90
C ALA A 32 -0.91 -14.53 9.20
N LYS A 33 -0.33 -14.59 10.40
CA LYS A 33 0.78 -13.72 10.81
C LYS A 33 2.00 -13.87 9.90
N PHE A 34 2.34 -15.13 9.55
CA PHE A 34 3.43 -15.42 8.62
C PHE A 34 3.16 -14.81 7.23
N ALA A 35 1.94 -14.98 6.69
CA ALA A 35 1.59 -14.47 5.37
C ALA A 35 1.66 -12.93 5.32
N LEU A 36 1.19 -12.24 6.38
CA LEU A 36 1.28 -10.79 6.49
C LEU A 36 2.74 -10.30 6.61
N ALA A 37 3.56 -10.98 7.42
CA ALA A 37 4.98 -10.65 7.56
C ALA A 37 5.74 -10.85 6.24
N TYR A 38 5.44 -11.94 5.52
CA TYR A 38 6.01 -12.19 4.19
C TYR A 38 5.61 -11.11 3.20
N PHE A 39 4.32 -10.72 3.17
CA PHE A 39 3.81 -9.67 2.32
C PHE A 39 4.54 -8.33 2.57
N ALA A 40 4.62 -7.91 3.84
CA ALA A 40 5.29 -6.66 4.20
C ALA A 40 6.79 -6.67 3.85
N THR A 41 7.48 -7.80 4.12
CA THR A 41 8.90 -7.96 3.79
C THR A 41 9.13 -7.94 2.27
N HIS A 42 8.23 -8.57 1.49
CA HIS A 42 8.35 -8.55 0.03
C HIS A 42 8.13 -7.14 -0.52
N ALA A 43 7.10 -6.43 -0.04
CA ALA A 43 6.85 -5.06 -0.42
C ALA A 43 8.03 -4.13 -0.09
N ALA A 44 8.61 -4.26 1.10
CA ALA A 44 9.79 -3.48 1.49
C ALA A 44 11.02 -3.77 0.58
N LYS A 45 11.24 -5.02 0.21
CA LYS A 45 12.32 -5.40 -0.74
C LYS A 45 12.12 -4.78 -2.11
N GLU A 46 10.90 -4.80 -2.63
CA GLU A 46 10.59 -4.18 -3.93
C GLU A 46 10.79 -2.65 -3.88
N ILE A 47 10.35 -2.00 -2.80
CA ILE A 47 10.59 -0.57 -2.57
C ILE A 47 12.10 -0.28 -2.57
N ALA A 48 12.87 -1.03 -1.79
CA ALA A 48 14.33 -0.84 -1.72
C ALA A 48 15.01 -1.08 -3.08
N SER A 49 14.55 -2.06 -3.85
CA SER A 49 15.03 -2.32 -5.21
C SER A 49 14.78 -1.13 -6.15
N LEU A 50 13.59 -0.55 -6.09
CA LEU A 50 13.26 0.66 -6.86
C LEU A 50 14.10 1.86 -6.43
N MET A 51 14.36 2.03 -5.12
CA MET A 51 15.22 3.10 -4.61
C MET A 51 16.65 3.01 -5.15
N VAL A 52 17.19 1.79 -5.31
CA VAL A 52 18.49 1.59 -5.95
C VAL A 52 18.47 2.08 -7.40
N SER A 53 17.43 1.76 -8.15
CA SER A 53 17.28 2.16 -9.55
C SER A 53 17.12 3.68 -9.71
N MET A 54 16.42 4.32 -8.78
CA MET A 54 16.21 5.79 -8.73
C MET A 54 17.41 6.55 -8.14
N LYS A 55 18.40 5.84 -7.54
CA LYS A 55 19.54 6.41 -6.81
C LYS A 55 19.12 7.21 -5.57
N GLY A 56 18.03 6.85 -4.97
CA GLY A 56 17.47 7.48 -3.76
C GLY A 56 15.94 7.57 -3.80
N CYS A 57 15.39 8.08 -2.71
CA CYS A 57 13.96 8.35 -2.57
C CYS A 57 13.78 9.36 -1.43
N ASP A 58 13.03 10.41 -1.68
CA ASP A 58 12.75 11.47 -0.71
C ASP A 58 11.40 11.26 0.00
N ALA A 59 10.49 10.56 -0.65
CA ALA A 59 9.16 10.29 -0.12
C ALA A 59 8.65 8.90 -0.50
N LEU A 60 7.88 8.29 0.42
CA LEU A 60 7.13 7.06 0.21
C LEU A 60 5.63 7.39 0.22
N ILE A 61 4.90 6.89 -0.75
CA ILE A 61 3.46 7.15 -0.86
C ILE A 61 2.72 5.81 -0.79
N PHE A 62 1.83 5.71 0.20
CA PHE A 62 0.86 4.62 0.30
C PHE A 62 -0.46 5.07 -0.34
N THR A 63 -1.04 4.22 -1.16
CA THR A 63 -2.28 4.50 -1.88
C THR A 63 -3.05 3.21 -2.15
N ALA A 64 -4.26 3.33 -2.66
CA ALA A 64 -5.18 2.23 -2.93
C ALA A 64 -5.54 1.38 -1.68
N GLY A 65 -6.36 0.34 -1.87
CA GLY A 65 -6.99 -0.44 -0.82
C GLY A 65 -6.17 -0.67 0.46
N ILE A 66 -5.12 -1.49 0.38
CA ILE A 66 -4.30 -1.85 1.56
C ILE A 66 -3.48 -0.66 2.07
N GLY A 67 -2.90 0.12 1.16
CA GLY A 67 -2.07 1.27 1.52
C GLY A 67 -2.84 2.36 2.25
N GLU A 68 -4.07 2.61 1.84
CA GLU A 68 -4.95 3.60 2.47
C GLU A 68 -5.57 3.10 3.77
N GLN A 69 -6.01 1.85 3.82
CA GLN A 69 -6.90 1.34 4.87
C GLN A 69 -6.17 0.70 6.06
N SER A 70 -4.93 0.21 5.90
CA SER A 70 -4.27 -0.58 6.94
C SER A 70 -3.02 0.10 7.51
N ALA A 71 -3.16 0.72 8.68
CA ALA A 71 -2.04 1.27 9.43
C ALA A 71 -1.02 0.19 9.83
N ILE A 72 -1.50 -1.01 10.17
CA ILE A 72 -0.66 -2.15 10.56
C ILE A 72 0.26 -2.56 9.40
N ILE A 73 -0.27 -2.68 8.20
CA ILE A 73 0.53 -3.06 7.02
C ILE A 73 1.54 -1.96 6.68
N ARG A 74 1.15 -0.69 6.72
CA ARG A 74 2.08 0.44 6.52
C ARG A 74 3.21 0.38 7.54
N GLN A 75 2.90 0.16 8.80
CA GLN A 75 3.89 0.01 9.87
C GLN A 75 4.85 -1.14 9.59
N MET A 76 4.34 -2.34 9.31
CA MET A 76 5.16 -3.53 9.01
C MET A 76 6.11 -3.32 7.83
N ILE A 77 5.70 -2.57 6.81
CA ILE A 77 6.54 -2.23 5.65
C ILE A 77 7.61 -1.22 6.05
N VAL A 78 7.24 -0.14 6.73
CA VAL A 78 8.15 0.96 7.07
C VAL A 78 9.20 0.53 8.09
N GLU A 79 8.85 -0.34 9.05
CA GLU A 79 9.82 -0.94 9.99
C GLU A 79 10.96 -1.70 9.29
N GLN A 80 10.72 -2.22 8.09
CA GLN A 80 11.76 -2.86 7.28
C GLN A 80 12.64 -1.85 6.52
N LEU A 81 12.23 -0.58 6.47
CA LEU A 81 12.88 0.50 5.74
C LEU A 81 13.50 1.57 6.65
N ASP A 82 13.53 1.33 7.97
CA ASP A 82 14.05 2.27 8.98
C ASP A 82 15.50 2.64 8.72
N PHE A 83 16.33 1.66 8.35
CA PHE A 83 17.73 1.87 7.99
C PHE A 83 17.94 2.78 6.76
N LEU A 84 16.89 3.04 5.98
CA LEU A 84 16.88 3.96 4.84
C LEU A 84 16.40 5.37 5.22
N GLY A 85 16.08 5.59 6.49
CA GLY A 85 15.63 6.88 7.03
C GLY A 85 14.11 7.10 6.90
N PHE A 86 13.32 6.04 6.87
CA PHE A 86 11.87 6.12 6.96
C PHE A 86 11.42 5.70 8.35
N SER A 87 10.62 6.51 9.03
CA SER A 87 9.91 6.11 10.24
C SER A 87 8.53 6.72 10.32
N LEU A 88 7.61 6.00 10.97
CA LEU A 88 6.22 6.40 11.14
C LEU A 88 6.00 7.08 12.50
N ASP A 89 5.15 8.09 12.48
CA ASP A 89 4.52 8.62 13.68
C ASP A 89 3.26 7.78 13.98
N ALA A 90 3.26 7.10 15.11
CA ALA A 90 2.18 6.17 15.49
C ALA A 90 0.82 6.86 15.64
N ASP A 91 0.80 8.12 16.07
CA ASP A 91 -0.44 8.87 16.26
C ASP A 91 -1.03 9.37 14.93
N LYS A 92 -0.16 9.56 13.93
CA LYS A 92 -0.58 9.95 12.58
C LYS A 92 -0.91 8.75 11.68
N ASN A 93 -0.34 7.57 11.97
CA ASN A 93 -0.59 6.36 11.20
C ASN A 93 -1.85 5.64 11.66
N ILE A 94 -3.00 6.13 11.26
CA ILE A 94 -4.32 5.64 11.66
C ILE A 94 -4.94 4.69 10.65
N ASP A 95 -5.79 3.78 11.14
CA ASP A 95 -6.62 2.91 10.31
C ASP A 95 -7.90 3.60 9.82
N GLY A 96 -8.44 3.08 8.73
CA GLY A 96 -9.76 3.44 8.22
C GLY A 96 -9.74 4.65 7.31
N ARG A 97 -10.91 5.32 7.24
CA ARG A 97 -11.11 6.40 6.30
C ARG A 97 -10.35 7.65 6.71
N ILE A 98 -9.52 8.12 5.80
CA ILE A 98 -8.82 9.39 5.93
C ILE A 98 -9.74 10.49 5.41
N ASP A 99 -9.96 11.54 6.20
CA ASP A 99 -10.87 12.65 5.84
C ASP A 99 -10.19 13.73 4.99
N VAL A 100 -8.92 13.55 4.68
CA VAL A 100 -8.13 14.47 3.86
C VAL A 100 -7.55 13.73 2.65
N PRO A 101 -7.41 14.36 1.48
CA PRO A 101 -6.91 13.70 0.28
C PRO A 101 -5.46 13.24 0.40
N ILE A 102 -4.64 13.91 1.23
CA ILE A 102 -3.24 13.58 1.50
C ILE A 102 -3.00 13.70 2.99
N LEU A 103 -2.51 12.63 3.61
CA LEU A 103 -2.13 12.58 5.02
C LEU A 103 -0.63 12.29 5.13
N ARG A 104 0.11 13.17 5.81
CA ARG A 104 1.51 12.93 6.15
C ARG A 104 1.59 12.14 7.46
N ILE A 105 2.34 11.03 7.46
CA ILE A 105 2.40 10.07 8.57
C ILE A 105 3.81 9.75 9.06
N ASN A 106 4.86 10.44 8.59
CA ASN A 106 6.22 10.23 9.08
C ASN A 106 6.50 11.00 10.38
N SER A 107 7.52 10.58 11.10
CA SER A 107 8.14 11.33 12.18
C SER A 107 8.81 12.60 11.64
N ASP A 108 8.98 13.64 12.50
CA ASP A 108 9.24 15.01 12.02
C ASP A 108 10.60 15.20 11.29
N ASP A 109 11.63 14.44 11.68
CA ASP A 109 13.00 14.58 11.13
C ASP A 109 13.38 13.53 10.07
N ASP A 110 12.42 12.67 9.70
CA ASP A 110 12.66 11.57 8.78
C ASP A 110 12.16 11.86 7.36
N LYS A 111 12.53 10.97 6.43
CA LYS A 111 12.01 11.01 5.05
C LYS A 111 10.50 11.00 5.04
N GLN A 112 9.93 11.67 4.08
CA GLN A 112 8.49 11.89 4.04
C GLN A 112 7.73 10.61 3.72
N ILE A 113 6.62 10.39 4.43
CA ILE A 113 5.69 9.29 4.18
C ILE A 113 4.28 9.85 4.13
N TYR A 114 3.57 9.52 3.04
CA TYR A 114 2.22 9.99 2.83
C TYR A 114 1.26 8.83 2.61
N VAL A 115 0.01 9.02 3.02
CA VAL A 115 -1.13 8.26 2.52
C VAL A 115 -1.93 9.18 1.61
N VAL A 116 -2.17 8.75 0.39
CA VAL A 116 -2.89 9.51 -0.64
C VAL A 116 -4.13 8.73 -1.03
N LEU A 117 -5.30 9.34 -0.87
CA LEU A 117 -6.54 8.74 -1.32
C LEU A 117 -6.60 8.76 -2.85
N THR A 118 -6.93 7.60 -3.42
CA THR A 118 -7.20 7.46 -4.85
C THR A 118 -8.70 7.48 -5.11
N ASP A 119 -9.11 8.26 -6.09
CA ASP A 119 -10.48 8.27 -6.61
C ASP A 119 -10.45 7.81 -8.07
N GLU A 120 -10.42 6.49 -8.27
CA GLU A 120 -10.41 5.88 -9.61
C GLU A 120 -11.67 6.24 -10.41
N GLN A 121 -12.80 6.48 -9.74
CA GLN A 121 -14.05 6.86 -10.41
C GLN A 121 -13.98 8.28 -10.95
N LEU A 122 -13.37 9.20 -10.20
CA LEU A 122 -13.15 10.57 -10.64
C LEU A 122 -12.18 10.61 -11.84
N GLU A 123 -11.08 9.87 -11.79
CA GLU A 123 -10.11 9.76 -12.90
C GLU A 123 -10.74 9.19 -14.16
N LEU A 124 -11.59 8.17 -14.04
CA LEU A 124 -12.35 7.63 -15.17
C LEU A 124 -13.32 8.66 -15.73
N ALA A 125 -14.04 9.41 -14.89
CA ALA A 125 -14.97 10.44 -15.32
C ALA A 125 -14.25 11.58 -16.06
N LEU A 126 -13.13 12.07 -15.53
CA LEU A 126 -12.31 13.12 -16.15
C LEU A 126 -11.70 12.65 -17.48
N SER A 127 -11.24 11.41 -17.55
CA SER A 127 -10.70 10.82 -18.80
C SER A 127 -11.78 10.70 -19.87
N PHE A 128 -13.01 10.33 -19.49
CA PHE A 128 -14.14 10.23 -20.38
C PHE A 128 -14.59 11.61 -20.90
N GLU A 129 -14.66 12.61 -20.04
CA GLU A 129 -14.97 13.99 -20.40
C GLU A 129 -13.95 14.55 -21.40
N HIS A 130 -12.66 14.30 -21.15
CA HIS A 130 -11.58 14.71 -22.06
C HIS A 130 -11.70 14.05 -23.43
N ALA A 131 -12.01 12.76 -23.50
CA ALA A 131 -12.19 12.02 -24.75
C ALA A 131 -13.36 12.58 -25.58
N ILE A 132 -14.51 12.89 -24.96
CA ILE A 132 -15.67 13.49 -25.64
C ILE A 132 -15.32 14.88 -26.19
N THR A 133 -14.58 15.68 -25.41
CA THR A 133 -14.20 17.04 -25.84
C THR A 133 -13.31 17.03 -27.07
N ILE A 134 -12.42 16.04 -27.21
CA ILE A 134 -11.56 15.86 -28.40
C ILE A 134 -12.40 15.48 -29.62
N GLU A 135 -13.38 14.56 -29.48
CA GLU A 135 -14.23 14.13 -30.59
C GLU A 135 -15.16 15.24 -31.10
N THR A 136 -15.61 16.14 -30.22
CA THR A 136 -16.51 17.26 -30.60
C THR A 136 -15.77 18.46 -31.19
N SER A 137 -14.42 18.48 -31.12
CA SER A 137 -13.57 19.57 -31.65
C SER A 137 -13.00 19.31 -33.04
N ASN A 138 -13.32 18.18 -33.65
CA ASN A 138 -12.99 17.80 -35.03
C ASN A 138 -14.25 17.80 -35.92
#